data_7fb96f50ce87f48229e3e9eca6ae7a40
#
_entry.id   7fb96f50ce87f48229e3e9eca6ae7a40
#
_cell.length_a   1.000
_cell.length_b   1.000
_cell.length_c   1.000
_cell.angle_alpha   90.00
_cell.angle_beta   90.00
_cell.angle_gamma   90.00
#
_symmetry.space_group_name_H-M   'P 1'
#
loop_
_entity.id
_entity.type
_entity.pdbx_description
1 polymer ?
#
loop_
_entity_poly.entity_id
_entity_poly.type
_entity_poly.pdbx_seq_one_letter_code
_entity_poly.pdbx_strand_id
1 'polypeptide(L)'
;MIRRDFLTRLAAGAAAASLGRGGRAFALAAQGYPTGPSSAAKLERISISTWSLHNYFPSTREKEFNLPGPMLALLDFPEMIVQKYKVHHFEFCTTHFASTEPSYLQEIRSRLVRTHSTVVNMPVDIPELWEQGGLSDPDPKKRAWAVKAYEKWVDVAHNLGVKSVRCDPGKVDAKNLERTAQSYRTLASYAEPKGVHVIIENHGGVGSEHPEELVKLFKLAGLGHVGALPDFGNFPDEATREKGLTMLFPYAHVVCHAKGLEIGADGVERKYDFPKAIEISRKAGFKGIYSIEYEGPGDPYVGVQKTLDELLKYL
;
A
#
# COMPACT_ATOMS: atom_id res chain seq x y z
N MET A 1 17.83 15.90 -17.71
CA MET A 1 17.66 15.41 -19.07
C MET A 1 16.89 14.07 -19.14
N ILE A 2 16.84 13.28 -18.09
CA ILE A 2 16.26 11.92 -18.05
C ILE A 2 14.73 11.91 -17.90
N ARG A 3 14.12 12.92 -17.26
CA ARG A 3 12.68 12.97 -16.95
C ARG A 3 11.75 13.17 -18.15
N ARG A 4 12.19 13.88 -19.17
CA ARG A 4 11.39 14.14 -20.38
C ARG A 4 11.35 12.94 -21.32
N ASP A 5 12.43 12.16 -21.36
CA ASP A 5 12.56 11.03 -22.29
C ASP A 5 11.70 9.81 -21.91
N PHE A 6 11.37 9.64 -20.61
CA PHE A 6 10.52 8.52 -20.18
C PHE A 6 9.06 8.68 -20.62
N LEU A 7 8.50 9.87 -20.41
CA LEU A 7 7.12 10.14 -20.84
C LEU A 7 7.00 10.23 -22.37
N THR A 8 8.05 10.75 -23.04
CA THR A 8 8.09 10.83 -24.52
C THR A 8 8.24 9.44 -25.15
N ARG A 9 8.97 8.52 -24.53
CA ARG A 9 9.12 7.14 -25.05
C ARG A 9 7.86 6.30 -24.88
N LEU A 10 7.08 6.53 -23.82
CA LEU A 10 5.76 5.91 -23.67
C LEU A 10 4.75 6.40 -24.73
N ALA A 11 4.83 7.68 -25.11
CA ALA A 11 4.03 8.25 -26.20
C ALA A 11 4.53 7.86 -27.60
N ALA A 12 5.86 7.76 -27.80
CA ALA A 12 6.45 7.38 -29.09
C ALA A 12 6.27 5.88 -29.42
N GLY A 13 6.17 5.01 -28.41
CA GLY A 13 5.88 3.59 -28.64
C GLY A 13 4.50 3.31 -29.23
N ALA A 14 3.55 4.22 -29.06
CA ALA A 14 2.22 4.14 -29.66
C ALA A 14 2.14 4.70 -31.11
N ALA A 15 3.08 5.56 -31.51
CA ALA A 15 3.05 6.23 -32.83
C ALA A 15 3.93 5.57 -33.91
N ALA A 16 4.87 4.70 -33.54
CA ALA A 16 5.82 4.10 -34.48
C ALA A 16 5.29 2.82 -35.21
N ALA A 17 4.07 2.37 -34.89
CA ALA A 17 3.50 1.15 -35.49
C ALA A 17 2.71 1.33 -36.79
N SER A 18 2.75 2.50 -37.43
CA SER A 18 1.86 2.79 -38.60
C SER A 18 2.54 2.90 -39.98
N LEU A 19 3.83 2.60 -40.12
CA LEU A 19 4.46 2.61 -41.45
C LEU A 19 5.42 1.43 -41.66
N GLY A 20 4.92 0.30 -42.12
CA GLY A 20 5.75 -0.82 -42.56
C GLY A 20 4.92 -1.96 -43.10
N ARG A 21 5.03 -2.25 -44.41
CA ARG A 21 4.32 -3.33 -45.12
C ARG A 21 4.64 -4.72 -44.55
N GLY A 22 3.60 -5.50 -44.25
CA GLY A 22 3.66 -6.97 -44.32
C GLY A 22 4.10 -7.71 -43.04
N GLY A 23 3.81 -7.25 -41.87
CA GLY A 23 3.91 -8.05 -40.65
C GLY A 23 2.55 -8.06 -39.92
N ARG A 24 2.10 -9.22 -39.46
CA ARG A 24 0.94 -9.31 -38.57
C ARG A 24 1.29 -8.51 -37.33
N ALA A 25 0.87 -7.24 -37.29
CA ALA A 25 0.87 -6.46 -36.09
C ALA A 25 -0.05 -7.17 -35.08
N PHE A 26 0.50 -7.73 -34.02
CA PHE A 26 -0.26 -7.95 -32.82
C PHE A 26 -0.64 -6.56 -32.33
N ALA A 27 -1.78 -6.06 -32.77
CA ALA A 27 -2.47 -5.02 -32.07
C ALA A 27 -2.76 -5.60 -30.69
N LEU A 28 -2.01 -5.20 -29.69
CA LEU A 28 -2.51 -5.17 -28.32
C LEU A 28 -3.73 -4.26 -28.39
N ALA A 29 -4.90 -4.88 -28.65
CA ALA A 29 -6.16 -4.24 -28.46
C ALA A 29 -6.10 -3.69 -27.03
N ALA A 30 -6.15 -2.38 -26.90
CA ALA A 30 -6.58 -1.76 -25.67
C ALA A 30 -7.94 -2.39 -25.41
N GLN A 31 -7.99 -3.47 -24.61
CA GLN A 31 -9.25 -4.02 -24.14
C GLN A 31 -9.85 -2.90 -23.35
N GLY A 32 -10.83 -2.24 -23.98
CA GLY A 32 -11.56 -1.16 -23.36
C GLY A 32 -12.15 -1.73 -22.08
N TYR A 33 -11.76 -1.16 -20.94
CA TYR A 33 -12.44 -1.43 -19.68
C TYR A 33 -13.93 -1.23 -19.91
N PRO A 34 -14.77 -2.06 -19.29
CA PRO A 34 -16.21 -1.83 -19.34
C PRO A 34 -16.47 -0.42 -18.77
N THR A 35 -16.82 0.51 -19.65
CA THR A 35 -17.02 1.94 -19.34
C THR A 35 -18.41 2.20 -18.76
N GLY A 36 -18.91 1.28 -17.92
CA GLY A 36 -20.17 1.45 -17.22
C GLY A 36 -20.02 2.22 -15.91
N PRO A 37 -21.06 2.90 -15.41
CA PRO A 37 -21.05 3.58 -14.11
C PRO A 37 -20.56 2.69 -12.96
N SER A 38 -20.80 1.38 -13.04
CA SER A 38 -20.36 0.40 -12.05
C SER A 38 -18.84 0.22 -11.96
N SER A 39 -18.09 0.33 -13.06
CA SER A 39 -16.62 0.18 -13.02
C SER A 39 -15.94 1.43 -12.51
N ALA A 40 -16.43 2.62 -12.79
CA ALA A 40 -15.91 3.85 -12.19
C ALA A 40 -16.10 3.84 -10.66
N ALA A 41 -17.28 3.46 -10.17
CA ALA A 41 -17.55 3.36 -8.74
C ALA A 41 -16.68 2.31 -8.03
N LYS A 42 -16.30 1.22 -8.72
CA LYS A 42 -15.36 0.23 -8.19
C LYS A 42 -13.94 0.79 -8.09
N LEU A 43 -13.47 1.54 -9.10
CA LEU A 43 -12.15 2.16 -9.10
C LEU A 43 -11.98 3.17 -7.97
N GLU A 44 -13.05 3.86 -7.55
CA GLU A 44 -13.04 4.76 -6.38
C GLU A 44 -12.76 4.03 -5.05
N ARG A 45 -12.81 2.70 -5.05
CA ARG A 45 -12.50 1.87 -3.90
C ARG A 45 -11.15 1.17 -4.00
N ILE A 46 -10.34 1.53 -4.98
CA ILE A 46 -9.04 0.89 -5.24
C ILE A 46 -7.92 1.91 -5.14
N SER A 47 -6.85 1.57 -4.47
CA SER A 47 -5.58 2.27 -4.53
C SER A 47 -4.46 1.36 -5.03
N ILE A 48 -3.35 1.97 -5.44
CA ILE A 48 -2.12 1.24 -5.78
C ILE A 48 -1.01 1.74 -4.86
N SER A 49 -0.39 0.79 -4.14
CA SER A 49 0.77 1.06 -3.31
C SER A 49 2.02 1.25 -4.16
N THR A 50 2.84 2.24 -3.82
CA THR A 50 4.17 2.40 -4.42
C THR A 50 5.05 1.18 -4.17
N TRP A 51 4.75 0.39 -3.12
CA TRP A 51 5.46 -0.86 -2.85
C TRP A 51 5.29 -1.89 -3.97
N SER A 52 4.15 -1.91 -4.66
CA SER A 52 3.95 -2.76 -5.85
C SER A 52 5.02 -2.57 -6.93
N LEU A 53 5.66 -1.41 -6.96
CA LEU A 53 6.72 -1.06 -7.91
C LEU A 53 8.06 -0.80 -7.21
N HIS A 54 8.27 -1.35 -5.99
CA HIS A 54 9.45 -1.07 -5.15
C HIS A 54 10.77 -1.28 -5.89
N ASN A 55 10.85 -2.27 -6.78
CA ASN A 55 12.03 -2.53 -7.58
C ASN A 55 12.35 -1.46 -8.64
N TYR A 56 11.43 -0.56 -8.92
CA TYR A 56 11.68 0.61 -9.78
C TYR A 56 12.15 1.84 -9.01
N PHE A 57 12.10 1.84 -7.67
CA PHE A 57 12.60 2.94 -6.85
C PHE A 57 14.04 2.70 -6.43
N PRO A 58 14.93 3.72 -6.52
CA PRO A 58 16.35 3.57 -6.16
C PRO A 58 16.59 3.09 -4.73
N SER A 59 15.71 3.49 -3.80
CA SER A 59 15.82 3.23 -2.36
C SER A 59 15.49 1.78 -1.97
N THR A 60 14.68 1.08 -2.76
CA THR A 60 14.14 -0.25 -2.43
C THR A 60 14.44 -1.31 -3.47
N ARG A 61 15.17 -0.94 -4.53
CA ARG A 61 15.54 -1.87 -5.59
C ARG A 61 16.45 -2.97 -5.07
N GLU A 62 16.04 -4.22 -5.25
CA GLU A 62 16.88 -5.38 -5.03
C GLU A 62 18.01 -5.44 -6.05
N LYS A 63 19.24 -5.74 -5.60
CA LYS A 63 20.44 -5.72 -6.46
C LYS A 63 20.37 -6.72 -7.64
N GLU A 64 19.62 -7.81 -7.44
CA GLU A 64 19.49 -8.90 -8.41
C GLU A 64 18.34 -8.69 -9.40
N PHE A 65 17.52 -7.68 -9.18
CA PHE A 65 16.36 -7.43 -10.04
C PHE A 65 16.78 -6.61 -11.27
N ASN A 66 16.85 -7.28 -12.40
CA ASN A 66 17.15 -6.65 -13.69
C ASN A 66 15.85 -6.31 -14.43
N LEU A 67 15.14 -5.27 -13.96
CA LEU A 67 13.93 -4.80 -14.63
C LEU A 67 14.26 -3.95 -15.84
N PRO A 68 13.57 -4.15 -16.96
CA PRO A 68 13.71 -3.26 -18.11
C PRO A 68 13.02 -1.92 -17.83
N GLY A 69 13.75 -0.82 -17.97
CA GLY A 69 13.16 0.52 -17.91
C GLY A 69 13.85 1.48 -16.95
N PRO A 70 13.45 2.75 -16.99
CA PRO A 70 13.99 3.79 -16.12
C PRO A 70 13.48 3.63 -14.68
N MET A 71 14.30 4.07 -13.72
CA MET A 71 13.90 4.18 -12.33
C MET A 71 12.78 5.20 -12.16
N LEU A 72 11.87 4.94 -11.21
CA LEU A 72 10.79 5.84 -10.85
C LEU A 72 11.26 6.88 -9.82
N ALA A 73 10.69 8.07 -9.93
CA ALA A 73 10.63 9.02 -8.82
C ALA A 73 9.18 9.09 -8.30
N LEU A 74 9.03 9.26 -6.98
CA LEU A 74 7.69 9.37 -6.37
C LEU A 74 6.85 10.48 -7.01
N LEU A 75 7.48 11.57 -7.44
CA LEU A 75 6.82 12.66 -8.13
C LEU A 75 6.16 12.26 -9.46
N ASP A 76 6.65 11.23 -10.13
CA ASP A 76 6.12 10.80 -11.42
C ASP A 76 5.05 9.70 -11.28
N PHE A 77 4.91 9.14 -10.07
CA PHE A 77 4.00 8.04 -9.79
C PHE A 77 2.51 8.40 -10.04
N PRO A 78 1.98 9.56 -9.58
CA PRO A 78 0.58 9.91 -9.79
C PRO A 78 0.16 9.93 -11.25
N GLU A 79 0.89 10.63 -12.10
CA GLU A 79 0.58 10.73 -13.52
C GLU A 79 0.68 9.38 -14.22
N MET A 80 1.70 8.59 -13.88
CA MET A 80 1.93 7.29 -14.49
C MET A 80 0.81 6.31 -14.12
N ILE A 81 0.41 6.22 -12.84
CA ILE A 81 -0.65 5.32 -12.38
C ILE A 81 -2.00 5.70 -12.98
N VAL A 82 -2.37 6.99 -12.94
CA VAL A 82 -3.64 7.45 -13.52
C VAL A 82 -3.68 7.18 -15.02
N GLN A 83 -2.59 7.45 -15.74
CA GLN A 83 -2.53 7.20 -17.16
C GLN A 83 -2.70 5.71 -17.50
N LYS A 84 -2.03 4.83 -16.73
CA LYS A 84 -1.96 3.40 -17.02
C LYS A 84 -3.19 2.63 -16.52
N TYR A 85 -3.62 2.88 -15.28
CA TYR A 85 -4.62 2.05 -14.58
C TYR A 85 -5.95 2.76 -14.31
N LYS A 86 -6.03 4.07 -14.51
CA LYS A 86 -7.21 4.89 -14.17
C LYS A 86 -7.58 4.85 -12.68
N VAL A 87 -6.60 4.57 -11.83
CA VAL A 87 -6.71 4.58 -10.37
C VAL A 87 -6.21 5.91 -9.85
N HIS A 88 -6.99 6.57 -8.98
CA HIS A 88 -6.73 7.91 -8.45
C HIS A 88 -6.41 7.93 -6.96
N HIS A 89 -6.33 6.76 -6.32
CA HIS A 89 -5.91 6.62 -4.93
C HIS A 89 -4.58 5.89 -4.85
N PHE A 90 -3.72 6.34 -3.95
CA PHE A 90 -2.38 5.79 -3.79
C PHE A 90 -2.05 5.49 -2.34
N GLU A 91 -1.13 4.56 -2.12
CA GLU A 91 -0.32 4.49 -0.91
C GLU A 91 1.11 4.87 -1.25
N PHE A 92 1.69 5.76 -0.43
CA PHE A 92 3.08 6.19 -0.58
C PHE A 92 3.93 5.62 0.56
N CYS A 93 4.75 4.61 0.25
CA CYS A 93 5.75 4.11 1.20
C CYS A 93 6.80 5.19 1.45
N THR A 94 7.12 5.41 2.71
CA THR A 94 8.02 6.49 3.13
C THR A 94 9.43 6.35 2.58
N THR A 95 9.88 5.12 2.33
CA THR A 95 11.17 4.81 1.69
C THR A 95 11.32 5.37 0.29
N HIS A 96 10.24 5.72 -0.39
CA HIS A 96 10.24 6.27 -1.76
C HIS A 96 10.28 7.80 -1.80
N PHE A 97 10.19 8.48 -0.65
CA PHE A 97 10.34 9.93 -0.58
C PHE A 97 11.80 10.34 -0.78
N ALA A 98 12.06 11.18 -1.74
CA ALA A 98 13.38 11.76 -1.94
C ALA A 98 13.72 12.85 -0.90
N SER A 99 12.68 13.46 -0.30
CA SER A 99 12.80 14.50 0.72
C SER A 99 11.49 14.70 1.45
N THR A 100 11.54 15.24 2.66
CA THR A 100 10.38 15.75 3.41
C THR A 100 10.36 17.28 3.52
N GLU A 101 11.23 17.96 2.79
CA GLU A 101 11.27 19.41 2.77
C GLU A 101 9.97 20.01 2.21
N PRO A 102 9.54 21.19 2.71
CA PRO A 102 8.28 21.82 2.30
C PRO A 102 8.11 22.00 0.79
N SER A 103 9.17 22.31 0.07
CA SER A 103 9.16 22.46 -1.39
C SER A 103 8.86 21.14 -2.12
N TYR A 104 9.41 20.04 -1.63
CA TYR A 104 9.18 18.72 -2.19
C TYR A 104 7.74 18.25 -1.92
N LEU A 105 7.24 18.45 -0.70
CA LEU A 105 5.86 18.13 -0.34
C LEU A 105 4.86 18.99 -1.13
N GLN A 106 5.19 20.25 -1.39
CA GLN A 106 4.38 21.13 -2.26
C GLN A 106 4.32 20.60 -3.70
N GLU A 107 5.41 20.09 -4.25
CA GLU A 107 5.43 19.50 -5.59
C GLU A 107 4.58 18.21 -5.62
N ILE A 108 4.65 17.35 -4.58
CA ILE A 108 3.76 16.19 -4.47
C ILE A 108 2.29 16.64 -4.52
N ARG A 109 1.90 17.61 -3.69
CA ARG A 109 0.52 18.14 -3.69
C ARG A 109 0.11 18.66 -5.07
N SER A 110 0.99 19.38 -5.74
CA SER A 110 0.72 19.91 -7.09
C SER A 110 0.47 18.79 -8.10
N ARG A 111 1.18 17.65 -7.98
CA ARG A 111 0.97 16.46 -8.81
C ARG A 111 -0.36 15.78 -8.53
N LEU A 112 -0.69 15.61 -7.24
CA LEU A 112 -1.97 15.03 -6.81
C LEU A 112 -3.15 15.86 -7.30
N VAL A 113 -3.12 17.19 -7.15
CA VAL A 113 -4.17 18.08 -7.66
C VAL A 113 -4.32 17.96 -9.17
N ARG A 114 -3.22 17.98 -9.92
CA ARG A 114 -3.21 17.90 -11.38
C ARG A 114 -3.79 16.59 -11.91
N THR A 115 -3.60 15.49 -11.19
CA THR A 115 -4.12 14.17 -11.53
C THR A 115 -5.46 13.85 -10.88
N HIS A 116 -6.04 14.77 -10.11
CA HIS A 116 -7.25 14.55 -9.30
C HIS A 116 -7.14 13.31 -8.41
N SER A 117 -5.99 13.16 -7.75
CA SER A 117 -5.65 11.95 -6.98
C SER A 117 -5.45 12.27 -5.50
N THR A 118 -5.54 11.23 -4.67
CA THR A 118 -5.31 11.32 -3.23
C THR A 118 -4.39 10.21 -2.75
N VAL A 119 -3.62 10.48 -1.69
CA VAL A 119 -2.90 9.45 -0.94
C VAL A 119 -3.77 9.03 0.22
N VAL A 120 -4.14 7.76 0.29
CA VAL A 120 -5.07 7.23 1.30
C VAL A 120 -4.36 6.78 2.56
N ASN A 121 -3.13 6.30 2.43
CA ASN A 121 -2.30 5.81 3.52
C ASN A 121 -0.82 6.00 3.20
N MET A 122 -0.01 6.08 4.25
CA MET A 122 1.45 6.05 4.15
C MET A 122 2.01 4.92 5.02
N PRO A 123 2.45 3.80 4.42
CA PRO A 123 3.27 2.82 5.11
C PRO A 123 4.60 3.47 5.52
N VAL A 124 4.85 3.50 6.84
CA VAL A 124 6.07 4.10 7.39
C VAL A 124 7.07 2.99 7.65
N ASP A 125 8.05 2.88 6.77
CA ASP A 125 9.13 1.91 6.86
C ASP A 125 10.41 2.63 7.30
N ILE A 126 10.85 2.31 8.52
CA ILE A 126 12.08 2.81 9.12
C ILE A 126 12.88 1.58 9.53
N PRO A 127 13.91 1.18 8.75
CA PRO A 127 14.65 -0.08 8.97
C PRO A 127 15.16 -0.26 10.40
N GLU A 128 15.66 0.82 11.01
CA GLU A 128 16.18 0.79 12.38
C GLU A 128 15.11 0.40 13.42
N LEU A 129 13.84 0.69 13.17
CA LEU A 129 12.75 0.31 14.07
C LEU A 129 12.46 -1.19 14.04
N TRP A 130 12.56 -1.80 12.87
CA TRP A 130 12.31 -3.23 12.71
C TRP A 130 13.39 -4.07 13.41
N GLU A 131 14.63 -3.65 13.31
CA GLU A 131 15.78 -4.34 13.88
C GLU A 131 15.88 -4.16 15.39
N GLN A 132 15.47 -3.01 15.92
CA GLN A 132 15.68 -2.59 17.30
C GLN A 132 14.44 -2.69 18.20
N GLY A 133 13.37 -3.35 17.77
CA GLY A 133 12.16 -3.53 18.59
C GLY A 133 11.11 -2.42 18.43
N GLY A 134 11.44 -1.25 17.91
CA GLY A 134 10.48 -0.19 17.53
C GLY A 134 9.58 0.26 18.68
N LEU A 135 8.28 0.34 18.41
CA LEU A 135 7.24 0.70 19.40
C LEU A 135 7.07 -0.34 20.50
N SER A 136 7.64 -1.54 20.34
CA SER A 136 7.58 -2.65 21.29
C SER A 136 8.88 -2.84 22.08
N ASP A 137 9.93 -2.05 21.85
CA ASP A 137 11.22 -2.21 22.50
C ASP A 137 11.09 -2.24 24.03
N PRO A 138 11.79 -3.12 24.77
CA PRO A 138 11.78 -3.13 26.22
C PRO A 138 12.34 -1.85 26.86
N ASP A 139 13.28 -1.17 26.19
CA ASP A 139 13.83 0.11 26.63
C ASP A 139 12.85 1.27 26.35
N PRO A 140 12.34 1.97 27.37
CA PRO A 140 11.42 3.08 27.21
C PRO A 140 12.02 4.26 26.41
N LYS A 141 13.34 4.45 26.44
CA LYS A 141 14.00 5.51 25.64
C LYS A 141 13.97 5.19 24.16
N LYS A 142 14.19 3.92 23.80
CA LYS A 142 14.08 3.47 22.40
C LYS A 142 12.64 3.55 21.89
N ARG A 143 11.65 3.18 22.71
CA ARG A 143 10.24 3.38 22.35
C ARG A 143 9.88 4.85 22.14
N ALA A 144 10.35 5.73 23.04
CA ALA A 144 10.13 7.18 22.89
C ALA A 144 10.76 7.72 21.61
N TRP A 145 11.95 7.25 21.23
CA TRP A 145 12.58 7.58 19.98
C TRP A 145 11.76 7.07 18.77
N ALA A 146 11.28 5.83 18.84
CA ALA A 146 10.42 5.26 17.80
C ALA A 146 9.13 6.07 17.61
N VAL A 147 8.45 6.45 18.71
CA VAL A 147 7.28 7.33 18.65
C VAL A 147 7.62 8.64 17.93
N LYS A 148 8.73 9.29 18.29
CA LYS A 148 9.16 10.55 17.64
C LYS A 148 9.51 10.38 16.17
N ALA A 149 10.04 9.24 15.78
CA ALA A 149 10.30 8.93 14.37
C ALA A 149 8.99 8.82 13.57
N TYR A 150 7.96 8.18 14.12
CA TYR A 150 6.63 8.10 13.49
C TYR A 150 5.88 9.45 13.50
N GLU A 151 6.00 10.26 14.56
CA GLU A 151 5.36 11.59 14.64
C GLU A 151 5.76 12.48 13.44
N LYS A 152 7.01 12.42 12.98
CA LYS A 152 7.46 13.14 11.79
C LYS A 152 6.66 12.75 10.54
N TRP A 153 6.35 11.47 10.39
CA TRP A 153 5.58 11.01 9.25
C TRP A 153 4.08 11.29 9.40
N VAL A 154 3.56 11.37 10.62
CA VAL A 154 2.22 11.92 10.89
C VAL A 154 2.13 13.37 10.42
N ASP A 155 3.17 14.19 10.65
CA ASP A 155 3.22 15.57 10.18
C ASP A 155 3.25 15.67 8.64
N VAL A 156 4.03 14.81 7.98
CA VAL A 156 4.05 14.71 6.53
C VAL A 156 2.67 14.28 5.99
N ALA A 157 2.06 13.26 6.60
CA ALA A 157 0.73 12.78 6.23
C ALA A 157 -0.32 13.88 6.34
N HIS A 158 -0.36 14.59 7.48
CA HIS A 158 -1.23 15.75 7.68
C HIS A 158 -1.02 16.83 6.62
N ASN A 159 0.24 17.17 6.31
CA ASN A 159 0.59 18.16 5.30
C ASN A 159 0.12 17.77 3.90
N LEU A 160 0.14 16.49 3.56
CA LEU A 160 -0.32 15.96 2.28
C LEU A 160 -1.82 15.64 2.25
N GLY A 161 -2.54 15.79 3.38
CA GLY A 161 -3.98 15.47 3.50
C GLY A 161 -4.26 13.96 3.58
N VAL A 162 -3.24 13.16 3.88
CA VAL A 162 -3.36 11.69 4.03
C VAL A 162 -4.10 11.35 5.31
N LYS A 163 -4.96 10.33 5.25
CA LYS A 163 -5.88 10.00 6.36
C LYS A 163 -5.33 8.97 7.33
N SER A 164 -4.30 8.21 6.96
CA SER A 164 -3.69 7.22 7.84
C SER A 164 -2.20 7.05 7.60
N VAL A 165 -1.51 6.60 8.64
CA VAL A 165 -0.14 6.13 8.58
C VAL A 165 -0.08 4.71 9.12
N ARG A 166 0.54 3.79 8.41
CA ARG A 166 0.83 2.46 8.92
C ARG A 166 2.13 2.53 9.70
N CYS A 167 2.05 2.21 10.98
CA CYS A 167 3.18 2.18 11.89
C CYS A 167 3.40 0.75 12.37
N ASP A 168 4.52 0.17 11.98
CA ASP A 168 4.87 -1.18 12.39
C ASP A 168 5.20 -1.22 13.90
N PRO A 169 4.71 -2.23 14.64
CA PRO A 169 4.98 -2.33 16.08
C PRO A 169 6.43 -2.70 16.42
N GLY A 170 7.20 -3.20 15.45
CA GLY A 170 8.49 -3.82 15.68
C GLY A 170 8.36 -5.21 16.32
N LYS A 171 9.33 -5.61 17.16
CA LYS A 171 9.36 -6.94 17.79
C LYS A 171 8.37 -7.01 18.95
N VAL A 172 7.14 -7.40 18.67
CA VAL A 172 6.07 -7.52 19.66
C VAL A 172 6.37 -8.65 20.65
N ASP A 173 6.25 -8.33 21.94
CA ASP A 173 6.24 -9.31 23.03
C ASP A 173 4.78 -9.61 23.43
N ALA A 174 4.26 -10.75 23.01
CA ALA A 174 2.90 -11.17 23.31
C ALA A 174 2.61 -11.30 24.83
N LYS A 175 3.67 -11.46 25.65
CA LYS A 175 3.54 -11.50 27.12
C LYS A 175 3.43 -10.11 27.76
N ASN A 176 3.75 -9.05 27.01
CA ASN A 176 3.73 -7.68 27.52
C ASN A 176 3.25 -6.68 26.44
N LEU A 177 2.03 -6.88 25.95
CA LEU A 177 1.41 -6.00 24.96
C LEU A 177 1.14 -4.58 25.46
N GLU A 178 0.98 -4.38 26.79
CA GLU A 178 0.70 -3.07 27.37
C GLU A 178 1.80 -2.05 27.04
N ARG A 179 3.05 -2.48 27.03
CA ARG A 179 4.19 -1.64 26.63
C ARG A 179 4.05 -1.10 25.21
N THR A 180 3.67 -1.96 24.28
CA THR A 180 3.40 -1.60 22.86
C THR A 180 2.16 -0.71 22.75
N ALA A 181 1.09 -1.06 23.46
CA ALA A 181 -0.15 -0.29 23.51
C ALA A 181 0.08 1.15 24.01
N GLN A 182 0.94 1.33 25.02
CA GLN A 182 1.31 2.65 25.52
C GLN A 182 1.97 3.52 24.43
N SER A 183 2.87 2.94 23.62
CA SER A 183 3.51 3.63 22.52
C SER A 183 2.48 4.08 21.47
N TYR A 184 1.54 3.19 21.12
CA TYR A 184 0.46 3.50 20.19
C TYR A 184 -0.51 4.56 20.74
N ARG A 185 -0.87 4.52 22.02
CA ARG A 185 -1.70 5.59 22.63
C ARG A 185 -1.02 6.95 22.51
N THR A 186 0.28 7.01 22.79
CA THR A 186 1.05 8.26 22.67
C THR A 186 1.04 8.76 21.22
N LEU A 187 1.32 7.89 20.26
CA LEU A 187 1.34 8.25 18.84
C LEU A 187 -0.05 8.63 18.32
N ALA A 188 -1.09 7.88 18.71
CA ALA A 188 -2.47 8.19 18.33
C ALA A 188 -2.95 9.54 18.89
N SER A 189 -2.60 9.85 20.15
CA SER A 189 -2.91 11.16 20.73
C SER A 189 -2.22 12.32 20.01
N TYR A 190 -1.05 12.08 19.40
CA TYR A 190 -0.36 13.05 18.56
C TYR A 190 -1.02 13.21 17.18
N ALA A 191 -1.52 12.11 16.62
CA ALA A 191 -2.08 12.06 15.27
C ALA A 191 -3.53 12.53 15.20
N GLU A 192 -4.33 12.29 16.23
CA GLU A 192 -5.77 12.59 16.29
C GLU A 192 -6.12 14.05 15.96
N PRO A 193 -5.51 15.08 16.61
CA PRO A 193 -5.82 16.48 16.30
C PRO A 193 -5.41 16.89 14.88
N LYS A 194 -4.62 16.10 14.20
CA LYS A 194 -4.19 16.29 12.81
C LYS A 194 -5.11 15.55 11.80
N GLY A 195 -6.10 14.80 12.29
CA GLY A 195 -7.01 14.04 11.46
C GLY A 195 -6.33 12.85 10.75
N VAL A 196 -5.27 12.32 11.35
CA VAL A 196 -4.50 11.16 10.84
C VAL A 196 -4.74 9.97 11.76
N HIS A 197 -5.16 8.84 11.18
CA HIS A 197 -5.30 7.57 11.89
C HIS A 197 -3.97 6.81 11.92
N VAL A 198 -3.68 6.19 13.05
CA VAL A 198 -2.57 5.25 13.18
C VAL A 198 -3.11 3.84 12.95
N ILE A 199 -2.54 3.11 12.00
CA ILE A 199 -3.00 1.76 11.66
C ILE A 199 -1.84 0.75 11.74
N ILE A 200 -2.18 -0.49 12.06
CA ILE A 200 -1.24 -1.60 12.22
C ILE A 200 -1.60 -2.69 11.22
N GLU A 201 -0.61 -3.11 10.47
CA GLU A 201 -0.71 -4.22 9.52
C GLU A 201 -0.37 -5.55 10.20
N ASN A 202 -1.00 -6.64 9.74
CA ASN A 202 -0.51 -7.99 10.00
C ASN A 202 0.71 -8.26 9.10
N HIS A 203 1.89 -7.77 9.53
CA HIS A 203 3.11 -7.75 8.75
C HIS A 203 4.21 -8.58 9.44
N GLY A 204 4.24 -9.88 9.15
CA GLY A 204 5.20 -10.83 9.74
C GLY A 204 5.03 -11.09 11.25
N GLY A 205 5.76 -12.05 11.77
CA GLY A 205 5.85 -12.39 13.18
C GLY A 205 4.49 -12.54 13.87
N VAL A 206 4.40 -12.01 15.09
CA VAL A 206 3.18 -12.11 15.92
C VAL A 206 1.93 -11.60 15.18
N GLY A 207 2.06 -10.55 14.39
CA GLY A 207 0.92 -9.96 13.68
C GLY A 207 0.30 -10.88 12.64
N SER A 208 1.11 -11.68 11.95
CA SER A 208 0.66 -12.62 10.91
C SER A 208 0.36 -14.01 11.47
N GLU A 209 1.12 -14.48 12.45
CA GLU A 209 1.00 -15.82 13.01
C GLU A 209 -0.09 -15.90 14.10
N HIS A 210 -0.29 -14.82 14.84
CA HIS A 210 -1.17 -14.72 16.00
C HIS A 210 -2.08 -13.49 15.92
N PRO A 211 -3.05 -13.41 14.97
CA PRO A 211 -3.90 -12.24 14.78
C PRO A 211 -4.70 -11.84 16.03
N GLU A 212 -4.94 -12.76 16.95
CA GLU A 212 -5.56 -12.49 18.25
C GLU A 212 -4.73 -11.52 19.11
N GLU A 213 -3.41 -11.51 18.97
CA GLU A 213 -2.55 -10.62 19.72
C GLU A 213 -2.65 -9.18 19.20
N LEU A 214 -2.82 -8.99 17.89
CA LEU A 214 -3.14 -7.68 17.32
C LEU A 214 -4.49 -7.16 17.84
N VAL A 215 -5.50 -8.01 17.89
CA VAL A 215 -6.82 -7.63 18.44
C VAL A 215 -6.72 -7.23 19.91
N LYS A 216 -5.93 -7.95 20.72
CA LYS A 216 -5.65 -7.54 22.11
C LYS A 216 -4.93 -6.18 22.14
N LEU A 217 -3.96 -5.96 21.25
CA LEU A 217 -3.24 -4.70 21.15
C LEU A 217 -4.17 -3.54 20.82
N PHE A 218 -5.09 -3.69 19.84
CA PHE A 218 -6.10 -2.66 19.54
C PHE A 218 -6.96 -2.31 20.74
N LYS A 219 -7.43 -3.32 21.49
CA LYS A 219 -8.25 -3.11 22.69
C LYS A 219 -7.46 -2.38 23.79
N LEU A 220 -6.20 -2.72 23.99
CA LEU A 220 -5.32 -2.06 24.97
C LEU A 220 -4.97 -0.63 24.54
N ALA A 221 -4.71 -0.40 23.26
CA ALA A 221 -4.38 0.92 22.74
C ALA A 221 -5.56 1.90 22.77
N GLY A 222 -6.77 1.38 22.75
CA GLY A 222 -8.02 2.17 22.73
C GLY A 222 -8.63 2.23 21.33
N LEU A 223 -9.88 1.81 21.26
CA LEU A 223 -10.66 1.78 20.02
C LEU A 223 -10.97 3.20 19.56
N GLY A 224 -10.76 3.47 18.29
CA GLY A 224 -11.06 4.76 17.65
C GLY A 224 -9.86 5.53 17.17
N HIS A 225 -8.68 5.34 17.76
CA HIS A 225 -7.45 6.04 17.39
C HIS A 225 -6.43 5.13 16.70
N VAL A 226 -6.48 3.82 17.01
CA VAL A 226 -5.61 2.80 16.42
C VAL A 226 -6.48 1.77 15.72
N GLY A 227 -6.24 1.56 14.43
CA GLY A 227 -7.00 0.63 13.60
C GLY A 227 -6.14 -0.46 12.98
N ALA A 228 -6.80 -1.38 12.27
CA ALA A 228 -6.12 -2.41 11.50
C ALA A 228 -5.93 -1.98 10.03
N LEU A 229 -4.83 -2.44 9.43
CA LEU A 229 -4.64 -2.60 8.01
C LEU A 229 -4.55 -4.10 7.73
N PRO A 230 -5.67 -4.78 7.42
CA PRO A 230 -5.61 -6.19 7.07
C PRO A 230 -4.92 -6.39 5.73
N ASP A 231 -3.85 -7.17 5.71
CA ASP A 231 -3.20 -7.62 4.49
C ASP A 231 -3.63 -9.06 4.18
N PHE A 232 -4.03 -9.32 2.93
CA PHE A 232 -4.56 -10.61 2.53
C PHE A 232 -3.48 -11.70 2.42
N GLY A 233 -2.26 -11.30 2.04
CA GLY A 233 -1.16 -12.22 1.72
C GLY A 233 -0.27 -12.59 2.90
N ASN A 234 -0.19 -11.74 3.92
CA ASN A 234 0.80 -11.83 5.00
C ASN A 234 0.45 -12.87 6.10
N PHE A 235 -0.18 -13.95 5.77
CA PHE A 235 -0.48 -15.04 6.70
C PHE A 235 0.25 -16.33 6.31
N PRO A 236 0.64 -17.18 7.29
CA PRO A 236 1.42 -18.39 7.01
C PRO A 236 0.63 -19.45 6.26
N ASP A 237 -0.67 -19.52 6.47
CA ASP A 237 -1.57 -20.52 5.87
C ASP A 237 -3.01 -20.00 5.75
N GLU A 238 -3.85 -20.74 5.03
CA GLU A 238 -5.23 -20.34 4.75
C GLU A 238 -6.11 -20.28 6.00
N ALA A 239 -5.95 -21.22 6.94
CA ALA A 239 -6.76 -21.24 8.16
C ALA A 239 -6.45 -20.02 9.05
N THR A 240 -5.18 -19.67 9.19
CA THR A 240 -4.72 -18.47 9.92
C THR A 240 -5.21 -17.21 9.22
N ARG A 241 -5.20 -17.18 7.88
CA ARG A 241 -5.71 -16.05 7.07
C ARG A 241 -7.19 -15.83 7.28
N GLU A 242 -8.01 -16.86 7.11
CA GLU A 242 -9.47 -16.76 7.29
C GLU A 242 -9.81 -16.27 8.71
N LYS A 243 -9.18 -16.88 9.73
CA LYS A 243 -9.31 -16.46 11.12
C LYS A 243 -8.87 -15.00 11.30
N GLY A 244 -7.67 -14.66 10.82
CA GLY A 244 -7.04 -13.34 11.00
C GLY A 244 -7.85 -12.24 10.33
N LEU A 245 -8.23 -12.40 9.07
CA LEU A 245 -9.05 -11.41 8.38
C LEU A 245 -10.41 -11.22 9.06
N THR A 246 -11.05 -12.31 9.49
CA THR A 246 -12.33 -12.23 10.24
C THR A 246 -12.18 -11.43 11.53
N MET A 247 -11.04 -11.57 12.22
CA MET A 247 -10.77 -10.85 13.47
C MET A 247 -10.33 -9.40 13.25
N LEU A 248 -9.61 -9.09 12.18
CA LEU A 248 -9.00 -7.78 11.95
C LEU A 248 -9.95 -6.79 11.24
N PHE A 249 -10.79 -7.24 10.30
CA PHE A 249 -11.66 -6.34 9.55
C PHE A 249 -12.63 -5.51 10.41
N PRO A 250 -13.14 -5.96 11.56
CA PRO A 250 -13.91 -5.08 12.46
C PRO A 250 -13.17 -3.84 12.95
N TYR A 251 -11.84 -3.82 12.87
CA TYR A 251 -10.97 -2.70 13.24
C TYR A 251 -10.42 -1.93 12.03
N ALA A 252 -10.73 -2.36 10.81
CA ALA A 252 -10.25 -1.74 9.57
C ALA A 252 -11.25 -0.70 9.08
N HIS A 253 -10.83 0.57 9.00
CA HIS A 253 -11.73 1.66 8.59
C HIS A 253 -11.24 2.41 7.34
N VAL A 254 -9.94 2.41 7.06
CA VAL A 254 -9.34 3.22 5.99
C VAL A 254 -8.97 2.38 4.79
N VAL A 255 -8.08 1.41 4.97
CA VAL A 255 -7.45 0.65 3.88
C VAL A 255 -7.20 -0.79 4.29
N CYS A 256 -7.19 -1.71 3.32
CA CYS A 256 -6.64 -3.06 3.44
C CYS A 256 -5.76 -3.35 2.22
N HIS A 257 -4.80 -4.26 2.34
CA HIS A 257 -3.96 -4.68 1.22
C HIS A 257 -4.59 -5.86 0.48
N ALA A 258 -4.95 -5.61 -0.79
CA ALA A 258 -5.27 -6.66 -1.76
C ALA A 258 -3.94 -7.10 -2.39
N LYS A 259 -3.23 -8.02 -1.70
CA LYS A 259 -1.89 -8.42 -2.07
C LYS A 259 -1.92 -9.37 -3.28
N GLY A 260 -1.10 -9.09 -4.29
CA GLY A 260 -0.86 -9.98 -5.43
C GLY A 260 0.48 -10.69 -5.25
N LEU A 261 0.48 -12.02 -5.13
CA LEU A 261 1.66 -12.84 -4.90
C LEU A 261 1.97 -13.78 -6.07
N GLU A 262 0.98 -14.54 -6.53
CA GLU A 262 1.16 -15.54 -7.57
C GLU A 262 -0.04 -15.55 -8.53
N ILE A 263 -0.18 -14.48 -9.32
CA ILE A 263 -1.31 -14.36 -10.23
C ILE A 263 -1.02 -15.07 -11.55
N GLY A 264 -1.79 -16.11 -11.84
CA GLY A 264 -1.68 -16.91 -13.04
C GLY A 264 -1.92 -16.14 -14.34
N ALA A 265 -1.73 -16.81 -15.48
CA ALA A 265 -2.01 -16.22 -16.79
C ALA A 265 -3.52 -15.91 -17.00
N ASP A 266 -4.38 -16.62 -16.28
CA ASP A 266 -5.84 -16.42 -16.24
C ASP A 266 -6.28 -15.30 -15.29
N GLY A 267 -5.34 -14.63 -14.64
CA GLY A 267 -5.59 -13.54 -13.71
C GLY A 267 -6.15 -13.99 -12.36
N VAL A 268 -5.87 -15.24 -11.93
CA VAL A 268 -6.31 -15.78 -10.64
C VAL A 268 -5.11 -15.89 -9.69
N GLU A 269 -5.26 -15.38 -8.47
CA GLU A 269 -4.27 -15.55 -7.40
C GLU A 269 -4.21 -17.03 -6.97
N ARG A 270 -2.99 -17.60 -6.90
CA ARG A 270 -2.76 -19.03 -6.61
C ARG A 270 -2.23 -19.28 -5.20
N LYS A 271 -1.66 -18.24 -4.57
CA LYS A 271 -1.03 -18.39 -3.26
C LYS A 271 -2.06 -18.52 -2.14
N TYR A 272 -3.25 -17.95 -2.34
CA TYR A 272 -4.35 -17.96 -1.35
C TYR A 272 -5.70 -17.71 -2.03
N ASP A 273 -6.79 -17.93 -1.28
CA ASP A 273 -8.15 -17.69 -1.74
C ASP A 273 -8.50 -16.19 -1.71
N PHE A 274 -8.14 -15.47 -2.78
CA PHE A 274 -8.41 -14.03 -2.93
C PHE A 274 -9.92 -13.71 -2.87
N PRO A 275 -10.83 -14.43 -3.56
CA PRO A 275 -12.25 -14.25 -3.43
C PRO A 275 -12.77 -14.34 -1.99
N LYS A 276 -12.25 -15.31 -1.22
CA LYS A 276 -12.63 -15.52 0.17
C LYS A 276 -12.21 -14.34 1.05
N ALA A 277 -11.02 -13.79 0.85
CA ALA A 277 -10.56 -12.60 1.56
C ALA A 277 -11.48 -11.40 1.31
N ILE A 278 -11.90 -11.17 0.06
CA ILE A 278 -12.89 -10.14 -0.28
C ILE A 278 -14.25 -10.43 0.38
N GLU A 279 -14.71 -11.69 0.37
CA GLU A 279 -15.98 -12.08 1.02
C GLU A 279 -15.95 -11.73 2.51
N ILE A 280 -14.86 -12.04 3.22
CA ILE A 280 -14.69 -11.73 4.64
C ILE A 280 -14.77 -10.23 4.88
N SER A 281 -14.04 -9.43 4.09
CA SER A 281 -14.08 -7.97 4.21
C SER A 281 -15.48 -7.39 4.02
N ARG A 282 -16.23 -7.91 3.05
CA ARG A 282 -17.61 -7.50 2.76
C ARG A 282 -18.57 -7.89 3.88
N LYS A 283 -18.44 -9.11 4.42
CA LYS A 283 -19.25 -9.59 5.56
C LYS A 283 -19.01 -8.75 6.82
N ALA A 284 -17.77 -8.28 7.02
CA ALA A 284 -17.43 -7.36 8.10
C ALA A 284 -17.96 -5.92 7.87
N GLY A 285 -18.54 -5.63 6.70
CA GLY A 285 -19.07 -4.31 6.35
C GLY A 285 -17.98 -3.30 5.96
N PHE A 286 -16.79 -3.72 5.56
CA PHE A 286 -15.69 -2.85 5.18
C PHE A 286 -16.07 -1.91 4.03
N LYS A 287 -15.90 -0.61 4.25
CA LYS A 287 -16.20 0.47 3.28
C LYS A 287 -14.97 1.23 2.82
N GLY A 288 -13.80 0.89 3.35
CA GLY A 288 -12.53 1.53 2.99
C GLY A 288 -12.01 1.12 1.61
N ILE A 289 -10.77 1.45 1.37
CA ILE A 289 -10.05 1.28 0.12
C ILE A 289 -9.33 -0.07 0.10
N TYR A 290 -9.38 -0.78 -1.01
CA TYR A 290 -8.55 -1.94 -1.29
C TYR A 290 -7.29 -1.45 -2.00
N SER A 291 -6.15 -1.50 -1.33
CA SER A 291 -4.88 -1.10 -1.90
C SER A 291 -4.18 -2.30 -2.52
N ILE A 292 -3.89 -2.19 -3.80
CA ILE A 292 -3.11 -3.20 -4.50
C ILE A 292 -1.67 -3.11 -4.05
N GLU A 293 -1.16 -4.21 -3.52
CA GLU A 293 0.24 -4.40 -3.18
C GLU A 293 0.74 -5.68 -3.86
N TYR A 294 1.46 -5.51 -4.97
CA TYR A 294 1.99 -6.63 -5.74
C TYR A 294 3.42 -6.94 -5.33
N GLU A 295 3.65 -8.19 -4.93
CA GLU A 295 4.98 -8.73 -4.56
C GLU A 295 5.26 -10.05 -5.29
N GLY A 296 4.53 -10.33 -6.36
CA GLY A 296 4.71 -11.53 -7.14
C GLY A 296 5.91 -11.45 -8.10
N PRO A 297 6.25 -12.58 -8.75
CA PRO A 297 7.34 -12.65 -9.71
C PRO A 297 7.00 -11.95 -11.04
N GLY A 298 8.03 -11.57 -11.78
CA GLY A 298 7.92 -11.02 -13.13
C GLY A 298 7.76 -9.51 -13.17
N ASP A 299 7.10 -9.01 -14.24
CA ASP A 299 6.90 -7.57 -14.41
C ASP A 299 5.82 -7.04 -13.46
N PRO A 300 6.18 -6.19 -12.48
CA PRO A 300 5.21 -5.67 -11.52
C PRO A 300 4.11 -4.82 -12.16
N TYR A 301 4.35 -4.18 -13.30
CA TYR A 301 3.28 -3.48 -14.00
C TYR A 301 2.20 -4.42 -14.52
N VAL A 302 2.60 -5.59 -14.99
CA VAL A 302 1.66 -6.65 -15.41
C VAL A 302 0.98 -7.25 -14.18
N GLY A 303 1.71 -7.46 -13.10
CA GLY A 303 1.19 -7.97 -11.85
C GLY A 303 0.12 -7.08 -11.24
N VAL A 304 0.39 -5.77 -11.14
CA VAL A 304 -0.59 -4.77 -10.69
C VAL A 304 -1.85 -4.80 -11.56
N GLN A 305 -1.71 -4.88 -12.90
CA GLN A 305 -2.87 -4.96 -13.80
C GLN A 305 -3.71 -6.21 -13.52
N LYS A 306 -3.09 -7.37 -13.38
CA LYS A 306 -3.81 -8.62 -13.10
C LYS A 306 -4.51 -8.59 -11.73
N THR A 307 -3.85 -8.04 -10.69
CA THR A 307 -4.46 -7.88 -9.37
C THR A 307 -5.66 -6.92 -9.44
N LEU A 308 -5.55 -5.84 -10.21
CA LEU A 308 -6.64 -4.91 -10.45
C LEU A 308 -7.82 -5.60 -11.15
N ASP A 309 -7.55 -6.35 -12.21
CA ASP A 309 -8.57 -7.05 -12.97
C ASP A 309 -9.28 -8.11 -12.12
N GLU A 310 -8.54 -8.81 -11.26
CA GLU A 310 -9.13 -9.77 -10.33
C GLU A 310 -9.99 -9.07 -9.28
N LEU A 311 -9.48 -8.03 -8.64
CA LEU A 311 -10.21 -7.26 -7.62
C LEU A 311 -11.52 -6.68 -8.16
N LEU A 312 -11.52 -6.17 -9.40
CA LEU A 312 -12.71 -5.63 -10.07
C LEU A 312 -13.83 -6.65 -10.29
N LYS A 313 -13.54 -7.95 -10.29
CA LYS A 313 -14.58 -8.99 -10.40
C LYS A 313 -15.46 -9.05 -9.16
N TYR A 314 -14.91 -8.70 -7.99
CA TYR A 314 -15.56 -8.90 -6.69
C TYR A 314 -16.07 -7.61 -6.03
N LEU A 315 -15.64 -6.41 -6.47
CA LEU A 315 -16.17 -5.11 -6.03
C LEU A 315 -17.37 -4.67 -6.87
#